data_ade47e0dff70eeabb719fbd25c18ddf0
#
_entry.id   ade47e0dff70eeabb719fbd25c18ddf0
#
_cell.length_a   1.000
_cell.length_b   1.000
_cell.length_c   1.000
_cell.angle_alpha   90.00
_cell.angle_beta   90.00
_cell.angle_gamma   90.00
#
_symmetry.space_group_name_H-M   'P 1'
#
loop_
_entity.id
_entity.type
_entity.pdbx_description
1 polymer ?
#
loop_
_entity_poly.entity_id
_entity_poly.type
_entity_poly.pdbx_seq_one_letter_code
_entity_poly.pdbx_strand_id
1 'polypeptide(L)'
;TEIGRLSAEILSRGKHIYLCTNGMFVKKRLGEFKPHPKFFFNIHLDGMEEHHDAAVERKGVFRQAIEAIRVAKAAGFKVCTNTTIYKETDMREIEQLFEYLEQFDMDGHMLSPAYGYSAVNDREIFLTREDVHEKFKDIDKLARRFKLNTTPTYLDFLKGERDLPCTA
;
A
#
# COMPACT_ATOMS: atom_id res chain seq x y z
N THR A 1 -12.91 -3.99 20.12
CA THR A 1 -11.62 -4.67 20.10
C THR A 1 -10.51 -3.78 20.66
N GLU A 2 -9.41 -4.40 21.04
CA GLU A 2 -8.26 -3.64 21.57
C GLU A 2 -7.63 -2.70 20.54
N ILE A 3 -7.77 -2.97 19.23
CA ILE A 3 -7.15 -2.17 18.16
C ILE A 3 -7.69 -0.73 18.15
N GLY A 4 -8.98 -0.52 18.38
CA GLY A 4 -9.57 0.82 18.47
C GLY A 4 -9.03 1.61 19.66
N ARG A 5 -8.94 0.97 20.84
CA ARG A 5 -8.35 1.56 22.06
C ARG A 5 -6.85 1.88 21.88
N LEU A 6 -6.10 0.93 21.30
CA LEU A 6 -4.68 1.12 21.02
C LEU A 6 -4.45 2.29 20.05
N SER A 7 -5.26 2.37 19.00
CA SER A 7 -5.20 3.48 18.04
C SER A 7 -5.46 4.83 18.72
N ALA A 8 -6.48 4.92 19.58
CA ALA A 8 -6.77 6.14 20.32
C ALA A 8 -5.61 6.55 21.24
N GLU A 9 -4.97 5.59 21.92
CA GLU A 9 -3.83 5.85 22.81
C GLU A 9 -2.59 6.33 22.01
N ILE A 10 -2.30 5.72 20.84
CA ILE A 10 -1.19 6.15 19.99
C ILE A 10 -1.43 7.58 19.48
N LEU A 11 -2.66 7.89 19.07
CA LEU A 11 -3.04 9.23 18.58
C LEU A 11 -2.95 10.28 19.71
N SER A 12 -3.35 9.95 20.94
CA SER A 12 -3.25 10.85 22.08
C SER A 12 -1.80 11.27 22.39
N ARG A 13 -0.83 10.42 22.02
CA ARG A 13 0.61 10.70 22.09
C ARG A 13 1.14 11.45 20.86
N GLY A 14 0.28 11.93 19.99
CA GLY A 14 0.64 12.72 18.81
C GLY A 14 1.33 11.94 17.70
N LYS A 15 1.28 10.60 17.71
CA LYS A 15 1.92 9.74 16.71
C LYS A 15 1.02 9.53 15.50
N HIS A 16 1.61 9.20 14.35
CA HIS A 16 0.91 8.77 13.15
C HIS A 16 0.62 7.28 13.19
N ILE A 17 -0.51 6.89 12.59
CA ILE A 17 -0.92 5.49 12.41
C ILE A 17 -1.19 5.24 10.94
N TYR A 18 -0.54 4.21 10.41
CA TYR A 18 -0.91 3.54 9.17
C TYR A 18 -1.39 2.14 9.53
N LEU A 19 -2.71 1.96 9.57
CA LEU A 19 -3.31 0.67 9.89
C LEU A 19 -3.42 -0.18 8.63
N CYS A 20 -2.41 -1.05 8.43
CA CYS A 20 -2.37 -1.95 7.29
C CYS A 20 -3.44 -3.04 7.43
N THR A 21 -4.22 -3.26 6.37
CA THR A 21 -5.32 -4.22 6.36
C THR A 21 -5.68 -4.62 4.92
N ASN A 22 -6.20 -5.82 4.73
CA ASN A 22 -6.81 -6.25 3.47
C ASN A 22 -8.23 -5.69 3.25
N GLY A 23 -8.73 -4.85 4.14
CA GLY A 23 -10.04 -4.19 4.02
C GLY A 23 -11.25 -5.03 4.45
N MET A 24 -11.16 -6.35 4.52
CA MET A 24 -12.30 -7.25 4.71
C MET A 24 -13.18 -6.95 5.92
N PHE A 25 -12.62 -6.42 6.99
CA PHE A 25 -13.35 -6.12 8.22
C PHE A 25 -13.57 -4.63 8.46
N VAL A 26 -13.05 -3.74 7.60
CA VAL A 26 -13.13 -2.29 7.81
C VAL A 26 -14.57 -1.84 7.93
N LYS A 27 -15.45 -2.20 6.98
CA LYS A 27 -16.86 -1.83 7.02
C LYS A 27 -17.54 -2.24 8.34
N LYS A 28 -17.30 -3.47 8.80
CA LYS A 28 -17.93 -4.01 10.04
C LYS A 28 -17.40 -3.31 11.30
N ARG A 29 -16.13 -2.89 11.28
CA ARG A 29 -15.42 -2.42 12.47
C ARG A 29 -15.12 -0.92 12.46
N LEU A 30 -15.59 -0.20 11.46
CA LEU A 30 -15.28 1.21 11.26
C LEU A 30 -15.63 2.07 12.49
N GLY A 31 -16.76 1.77 13.17
CA GLY A 31 -17.19 2.46 14.38
C GLY A 31 -16.27 2.30 15.60
N GLU A 32 -15.25 1.43 15.53
CA GLU A 32 -14.24 1.31 16.59
C GLU A 32 -13.17 2.42 16.51
N PHE A 33 -13.13 3.18 15.42
CA PHE A 33 -12.16 4.22 15.14
C PHE A 33 -12.84 5.59 15.04
N LYS A 34 -12.04 6.65 15.16
CA LYS A 34 -12.47 8.03 14.91
C LYS A 34 -11.56 8.64 13.83
N PRO A 35 -12.13 9.37 12.85
CA PRO A 35 -11.32 10.11 11.89
C PRO A 35 -10.34 11.05 12.60
N HIS A 36 -9.09 11.04 12.15
CA HIS A 36 -8.05 11.87 12.72
C HIS A 36 -6.98 12.19 11.66
N PRO A 37 -6.41 13.42 11.61
CA PRO A 37 -5.42 13.80 10.60
C PRO A 37 -4.17 12.91 10.53
N LYS A 38 -3.86 12.23 11.64
CA LYS A 38 -2.70 11.32 11.75
C LYS A 38 -3.08 9.84 11.68
N PHE A 39 -4.34 9.49 11.36
CA PHE A 39 -4.79 8.12 11.23
C PHE A 39 -5.11 7.82 9.76
N PHE A 40 -4.50 6.77 9.23
CA PHE A 40 -4.69 6.30 7.87
C PHE A 40 -5.06 4.82 7.88
N PHE A 41 -6.14 4.46 7.20
CA PHE A 41 -6.28 3.08 6.74
C PHE A 41 -5.35 2.88 5.55
N ASN A 42 -4.49 1.87 5.63
CA ASN A 42 -3.56 1.51 4.57
C ASN A 42 -4.04 0.17 3.97
N ILE A 43 -4.79 0.26 2.87
CA ILE A 43 -5.48 -0.88 2.29
C ILE A 43 -4.54 -1.61 1.32
N HIS A 44 -4.39 -2.93 1.53
CA HIS A 44 -3.55 -3.76 0.68
C HIS A 44 -4.24 -4.04 -0.67
N LEU A 45 -3.58 -3.67 -1.78
CA LEU A 45 -4.01 -3.92 -3.15
C LEU A 45 -2.76 -4.06 -4.05
N ASP A 46 -2.54 -5.24 -4.64
CA ASP A 46 -1.35 -5.55 -5.45
C ASP A 46 -1.61 -5.56 -6.97
N GLY A 47 -2.78 -5.16 -7.40
CA GLY A 47 -3.18 -5.10 -8.81
C GLY A 47 -4.69 -4.92 -8.96
N MET A 48 -5.19 -5.02 -10.17
CA MET A 48 -6.62 -5.05 -10.47
C MET A 48 -7.24 -6.36 -9.97
N GLU A 49 -8.57 -6.48 -10.04
CA GLU A 49 -9.36 -7.54 -9.39
C GLU A 49 -8.81 -8.95 -9.64
N GLU A 50 -8.51 -9.28 -10.88
CA GLU A 50 -8.04 -10.62 -11.26
C GLU A 50 -6.70 -10.96 -10.60
N HIS A 51 -5.72 -10.06 -10.72
CA HIS A 51 -4.39 -10.26 -10.14
C HIS A 51 -4.39 -10.19 -8.63
N HIS A 52 -5.10 -9.22 -8.05
CA HIS A 52 -5.16 -9.10 -6.59
C HIS A 52 -5.80 -10.33 -5.95
N ASP A 53 -6.95 -10.78 -6.46
CA ASP A 53 -7.64 -11.96 -5.93
C ASP A 53 -6.82 -13.25 -6.13
N ALA A 54 -6.07 -13.36 -7.24
CA ALA A 54 -5.14 -14.46 -7.47
C ALA A 54 -3.96 -14.43 -6.49
N ALA A 55 -3.33 -13.26 -6.28
CA ALA A 55 -2.19 -13.11 -5.38
C ALA A 55 -2.54 -13.45 -3.91
N VAL A 56 -3.76 -13.12 -3.48
CA VAL A 56 -4.23 -13.46 -2.12
C VAL A 56 -4.97 -14.81 -2.05
N GLU A 57 -4.97 -15.58 -3.14
CA GLU A 57 -5.62 -16.89 -3.28
C GLU A 57 -7.11 -16.90 -2.87
N ARG A 58 -7.79 -15.75 -3.05
CA ARG A 58 -9.18 -15.62 -2.59
C ARG A 58 -9.99 -14.64 -3.45
N LYS A 59 -11.02 -15.14 -4.11
CA LYS A 59 -11.95 -14.33 -4.92
C LYS A 59 -12.74 -13.33 -4.08
N GLY A 60 -12.93 -12.14 -4.62
CA GLY A 60 -13.75 -11.06 -4.05
C GLY A 60 -13.07 -10.24 -2.97
N VAL A 61 -11.79 -10.45 -2.69
CA VAL A 61 -11.03 -9.62 -1.73
C VAL A 61 -10.84 -8.21 -2.30
N PHE A 62 -10.55 -8.08 -3.58
CA PHE A 62 -10.47 -6.78 -4.25
C PHE A 62 -11.74 -5.95 -4.04
N ARG A 63 -12.91 -6.51 -4.33
CA ARG A 63 -14.19 -5.81 -4.14
C ARG A 63 -14.43 -5.40 -2.69
N GLN A 64 -14.03 -6.23 -1.73
CA GLN A 64 -14.11 -5.90 -0.31
C GLN A 64 -13.16 -4.77 0.07
N ALA A 65 -11.94 -4.75 -0.50
CA ALA A 65 -10.98 -3.66 -0.31
C ALA A 65 -11.51 -2.34 -0.89
N ILE A 66 -12.09 -2.35 -2.09
CA ILE A 66 -12.73 -1.17 -2.69
C ILE A 66 -13.90 -0.67 -1.84
N GLU A 67 -14.76 -1.57 -1.35
CA GLU A 67 -15.85 -1.18 -0.45
C GLU A 67 -15.31 -0.60 0.87
N ALA A 68 -14.20 -1.14 1.40
CA ALA A 68 -13.55 -0.61 2.59
C ALA A 68 -13.04 0.83 2.35
N ILE A 69 -12.40 1.09 1.21
CA ILE A 69 -11.96 2.44 0.80
C ILE A 69 -13.18 3.38 0.77
N ARG A 70 -14.23 2.99 0.04
CA ARG A 70 -15.43 3.80 -0.12
C ARG A 70 -16.08 4.18 1.21
N VAL A 71 -16.28 3.21 2.11
CA VAL A 71 -16.94 3.48 3.41
C VAL A 71 -16.04 4.28 4.36
N ALA A 72 -14.73 4.03 4.34
CA ALA A 72 -13.79 4.78 5.16
C ALA A 72 -13.68 6.25 4.71
N LYS A 73 -13.57 6.50 3.41
CA LYS A 73 -13.57 7.87 2.85
C LYS A 73 -14.87 8.59 3.14
N ALA A 74 -16.02 7.95 2.93
CA ALA A 74 -17.35 8.52 3.23
C ALA A 74 -17.52 8.88 4.72
N ALA A 75 -16.83 8.17 5.62
CA ALA A 75 -16.82 8.45 7.05
C ALA A 75 -15.74 9.47 7.47
N GLY A 76 -15.01 10.09 6.53
CA GLY A 76 -14.01 11.13 6.78
C GLY A 76 -12.63 10.61 7.21
N PHE A 77 -12.35 9.33 7.02
CA PHE A 77 -11.02 8.80 7.27
C PHE A 77 -10.07 9.11 6.11
N LYS A 78 -8.78 9.21 6.45
CA LYS A 78 -7.72 9.17 5.44
C LYS A 78 -7.46 7.72 5.03
N VAL A 79 -7.29 7.50 3.73
CA VAL A 79 -7.08 6.18 3.15
C VAL A 79 -5.93 6.20 2.16
N CYS A 80 -4.98 5.30 2.36
CA CYS A 80 -3.88 5.03 1.44
C CYS A 80 -3.97 3.58 0.94
N THR A 81 -3.26 3.27 -0.13
CA THR A 81 -3.00 1.88 -0.51
C THR A 81 -1.58 1.45 -0.14
N ASN A 82 -1.42 0.16 0.10
CA ASN A 82 -0.13 -0.51 0.18
C ASN A 82 -0.06 -1.56 -0.92
N THR A 83 0.86 -1.39 -1.85
CA THR A 83 1.03 -2.23 -3.04
C THR A 83 2.41 -2.84 -3.03
N THR A 84 2.47 -4.15 -3.04
CA THR A 84 3.72 -4.91 -3.10
C THR A 84 4.01 -5.27 -4.55
N ILE A 85 5.21 -4.94 -5.02
CA ILE A 85 5.66 -5.20 -6.38
C ILE A 85 6.48 -6.49 -6.38
N TYR A 86 5.93 -7.52 -6.98
CA TYR A 86 6.58 -8.81 -7.19
C TYR A 86 7.23 -8.90 -8.58
N LYS A 87 7.94 -9.98 -8.84
CA LYS A 87 8.63 -10.20 -10.12
C LYS A 87 7.65 -10.20 -11.30
N GLU A 88 6.49 -10.83 -11.14
CA GLU A 88 5.44 -10.92 -12.16
C GLU A 88 4.56 -9.67 -12.28
N THR A 89 4.65 -8.71 -11.35
CA THR A 89 3.80 -7.50 -11.37
C THR A 89 4.04 -6.68 -12.64
N ASP A 90 3.00 -6.40 -13.42
CA ASP A 90 3.06 -5.42 -14.51
C ASP A 90 2.85 -4.00 -13.94
N MET A 91 3.86 -3.14 -14.06
CA MET A 91 3.77 -1.75 -13.59
C MET A 91 2.70 -0.92 -14.30
N ARG A 92 2.28 -1.31 -15.52
CA ARG A 92 1.15 -0.67 -16.22
C ARG A 92 -0.18 -0.99 -15.56
N GLU A 93 -0.33 -2.18 -15.02
CA GLU A 93 -1.52 -2.54 -14.26
C GLU A 93 -1.57 -1.78 -12.92
N ILE A 94 -0.42 -1.55 -12.27
CA ILE A 94 -0.36 -0.69 -11.07
C ILE A 94 -0.78 0.74 -11.41
N GLU A 95 -0.38 1.28 -12.55
CA GLU A 95 -0.84 2.58 -13.03
C GLU A 95 -2.36 2.59 -13.24
N GLN A 96 -2.94 1.56 -13.88
CA GLN A 96 -4.40 1.41 -14.05
C GLN A 96 -5.12 1.30 -12.70
N LEU A 97 -4.56 0.58 -11.73
CA LEU A 97 -5.10 0.50 -10.38
C LEU A 97 -5.17 1.89 -9.74
N PHE A 98 -4.10 2.68 -9.83
CA PHE A 98 -4.07 4.02 -9.24
C PHE A 98 -5.04 4.96 -9.96
N GLU A 99 -5.12 4.91 -11.29
CA GLU A 99 -6.14 5.64 -12.06
C GLU A 99 -7.56 5.30 -11.60
N TYR A 100 -7.84 4.02 -11.45
CA TYR A 100 -9.14 3.56 -10.95
C TYR A 100 -9.44 4.08 -9.54
N LEU A 101 -8.43 4.17 -8.68
CA LEU A 101 -8.58 4.60 -7.29
C LEU A 101 -8.74 6.13 -7.12
N GLU A 102 -8.33 6.95 -8.10
CA GLU A 102 -8.47 8.42 -8.03
C GLU A 102 -9.93 8.87 -7.80
N GLN A 103 -10.91 8.10 -8.27
CA GLN A 103 -12.34 8.40 -8.04
C GLN A 103 -12.72 8.44 -6.55
N PHE A 104 -11.90 7.87 -5.66
CA PHE A 104 -12.16 7.83 -4.21
C PHE A 104 -11.40 8.91 -3.44
N ASP A 105 -10.71 9.86 -4.10
CA ASP A 105 -9.92 10.91 -3.46
C ASP A 105 -8.91 10.34 -2.46
N MET A 106 -8.00 9.49 -2.95
CA MET A 106 -7.02 8.80 -2.14
C MET A 106 -6.03 9.75 -1.46
N ASP A 107 -5.65 9.44 -0.23
CA ASP A 107 -4.66 10.23 0.51
C ASP A 107 -3.21 9.83 0.17
N GLY A 108 -3.02 8.82 -0.66
CA GLY A 108 -1.76 8.44 -1.27
C GLY A 108 -1.61 6.94 -1.49
N HIS A 109 -0.51 6.57 -2.12
CA HIS A 109 -0.16 5.19 -2.47
C HIS A 109 1.24 4.86 -1.96
N MET A 110 1.40 3.71 -1.32
CA MET A 110 2.70 3.17 -0.92
C MET A 110 3.06 2.03 -1.86
N LEU A 111 4.26 2.08 -2.42
CA LEU A 111 4.84 1.04 -3.24
C LEU A 111 6.05 0.45 -2.54
N SER A 112 6.12 -0.87 -2.47
CA SER A 112 7.23 -1.59 -1.86
C SER A 112 7.63 -2.77 -2.72
N PRO A 113 8.92 -2.92 -3.09
CA PRO A 113 9.39 -4.12 -3.75
C PRO A 113 9.35 -5.32 -2.79
N ALA A 114 8.96 -6.49 -3.31
CA ALA A 114 8.99 -7.75 -2.59
C ALA A 114 10.42 -8.31 -2.58
N TYR A 115 11.12 -8.13 -1.47
CA TYR A 115 12.45 -8.72 -1.27
C TYR A 115 12.37 -10.11 -0.66
N GLY A 116 13.14 -11.05 -1.21
CA GLY A 116 13.33 -12.36 -0.59
C GLY A 116 14.14 -12.26 0.70
N TYR A 117 13.68 -12.92 1.76
CA TYR A 117 14.41 -13.06 3.01
C TYR A 117 14.70 -14.53 3.32
N SER A 118 15.65 -14.78 4.20
CA SER A 118 16.25 -16.12 4.41
C SER A 118 15.27 -17.23 4.77
N ALA A 119 14.13 -16.91 5.36
CA ALA A 119 13.11 -17.86 5.79
C ALA A 119 12.09 -18.25 4.70
N VAL A 120 12.18 -17.68 3.50
CA VAL A 120 11.25 -17.98 2.40
C VAL A 120 11.83 -19.05 1.50
N ASN A 121 11.09 -20.15 1.30
CA ASN A 121 11.50 -21.27 0.46
C ASN A 121 11.35 -20.99 -1.03
N ASP A 122 10.29 -20.29 -1.43
CA ASP A 122 10.05 -19.88 -2.81
C ASP A 122 10.63 -18.49 -3.05
N ARG A 123 11.74 -18.44 -3.78
CA ARG A 123 12.45 -17.19 -4.09
C ARG A 123 12.13 -16.66 -5.48
N GLU A 124 11.39 -17.40 -6.30
CA GLU A 124 11.17 -17.06 -7.69
C GLU A 124 10.27 -15.83 -7.86
N ILE A 125 9.35 -15.59 -6.91
CA ILE A 125 8.42 -14.45 -6.94
C ILE A 125 9.05 -13.14 -6.46
N PHE A 126 10.20 -13.19 -5.78
CA PHE A 126 10.84 -12.02 -5.19
C PHE A 126 11.78 -11.33 -6.18
N LEU A 127 12.00 -10.05 -5.95
CA LEU A 127 12.88 -9.20 -6.75
C LEU A 127 14.31 -9.28 -6.26
N THR A 128 15.26 -9.42 -7.18
CA THR A 128 16.66 -9.07 -6.95
C THR A 128 16.81 -7.55 -6.95
N ARG A 129 17.99 -7.05 -6.61
CA ARG A 129 18.29 -5.60 -6.67
C ARG A 129 18.17 -5.07 -8.11
N GLU A 130 18.68 -5.82 -9.06
CA GLU A 130 18.62 -5.51 -10.48
C GLU A 130 17.17 -5.48 -10.98
N ASP A 131 16.34 -6.45 -10.58
CA ASP A 131 14.91 -6.48 -10.90
C ASP A 131 14.20 -5.23 -10.35
N VAL A 132 14.55 -4.79 -9.13
CA VAL A 132 13.97 -3.57 -8.53
C VAL A 132 14.33 -2.35 -9.38
N HIS A 133 15.61 -2.17 -9.72
CA HIS A 133 16.05 -1.02 -10.52
C HIS A 133 15.33 -0.97 -11.87
N GLU A 134 15.18 -2.12 -12.54
CA GLU A 134 14.48 -2.20 -13.83
C GLU A 134 12.98 -1.89 -13.70
N LYS A 135 12.31 -2.46 -12.68
CA LYS A 135 10.87 -2.21 -12.48
C LYS A 135 10.56 -0.77 -12.06
N PHE A 136 11.45 -0.15 -11.28
CA PHE A 136 11.22 1.18 -10.75
C PHE A 136 11.90 2.30 -11.54
N LYS A 137 12.59 2.01 -12.65
CA LYS A 137 13.31 3.02 -13.47
C LYS A 137 12.45 4.23 -13.88
N ASP A 138 11.17 4.00 -14.12
CA ASP A 138 10.20 5.00 -14.56
C ASP A 138 9.28 5.51 -13.42
N ILE A 139 9.59 5.21 -12.16
CA ILE A 139 8.71 5.52 -11.02
C ILE A 139 8.41 7.03 -10.88
N ASP A 140 9.29 7.89 -11.37
CA ASP A 140 9.07 9.34 -11.38
C ASP A 140 7.87 9.74 -12.24
N LYS A 141 7.50 8.95 -13.26
CA LYS A 141 6.29 9.18 -14.06
C LYS A 141 5.05 8.97 -13.21
N LEU A 142 5.03 7.87 -12.42
CA LEU A 142 3.96 7.60 -11.46
C LEU A 142 3.90 8.69 -10.38
N ALA A 143 5.04 9.06 -9.81
CA ALA A 143 5.14 10.07 -8.74
C ALA A 143 4.66 11.47 -9.17
N ARG A 144 4.73 11.78 -10.47
CA ARG A 144 4.19 13.04 -11.02
C ARG A 144 2.67 13.02 -11.20
N ARG A 145 2.08 11.83 -11.40
CA ARG A 145 0.64 11.67 -11.66
C ARG A 145 -0.15 11.37 -10.39
N PHE A 146 0.44 10.59 -9.49
CA PHE A 146 -0.22 10.10 -8.29
C PHE A 146 0.54 10.51 -7.03
N LYS A 147 -0.19 10.67 -5.95
CA LYS A 147 0.42 10.98 -4.65
C LYS A 147 1.07 9.73 -4.06
N LEU A 148 2.36 9.57 -4.26
CA LEU A 148 3.11 8.50 -3.62
C LEU A 148 3.51 8.90 -2.20
N ASN A 149 3.21 8.05 -1.21
CA ASN A 149 3.59 8.24 0.19
C ASN A 149 5.01 7.70 0.46
N THR A 150 5.94 8.10 -0.39
CA THR A 150 7.34 7.63 -0.42
C THR A 150 8.25 8.84 -0.54
N THR A 151 9.38 8.83 0.15
CA THR A 151 10.33 9.96 0.06
C THR A 151 11.07 9.95 -1.28
N PRO A 152 11.41 11.12 -1.85
CA PRO A 152 12.24 11.20 -3.05
C PRO A 152 13.53 10.39 -2.95
N THR A 153 14.20 10.44 -1.79
CA THR A 153 15.42 9.66 -1.52
C THR A 153 15.21 8.15 -1.66
N TYR A 154 14.05 7.65 -1.25
CA TYR A 154 13.72 6.23 -1.41
C TYR A 154 13.38 5.88 -2.87
N LEU A 155 12.74 6.79 -3.59
CA LEU A 155 12.52 6.60 -5.03
C LEU A 155 13.85 6.54 -5.80
N ASP A 156 14.81 7.40 -5.47
CA ASP A 156 16.16 7.36 -6.07
C ASP A 156 16.88 6.04 -5.76
N PHE A 157 16.72 5.51 -4.54
CA PHE A 157 17.25 4.20 -4.18
C PHE A 157 16.60 3.08 -5.01
N LEU A 158 15.27 3.09 -5.18
CA LEU A 158 14.57 2.10 -5.99
C LEU A 158 14.98 2.13 -7.46
N LYS A 159 15.31 3.30 -8.01
CA LYS A 159 15.83 3.45 -9.38
C LYS A 159 17.31 3.02 -9.52
N GLY A 160 18.01 2.82 -8.42
CA GLY A 160 19.45 2.56 -8.42
C GLY A 160 20.32 3.80 -8.58
N GLU A 161 19.74 5.00 -8.48
CA GLU A 161 20.47 6.29 -8.58
C GLU A 161 21.13 6.66 -7.24
N ARG A 162 20.81 5.96 -6.17
CA ARG A 162 21.32 6.23 -4.84
C ARG A 162 21.46 4.97 -4.00
N ASP A 163 22.56 4.86 -3.27
CA ASP A 163 22.69 3.90 -2.18
C ASP A 163 22.22 4.50 -0.85
N LEU A 164 21.48 3.71 -0.08
CA LEU A 164 21.15 4.05 1.30
C LEU A 164 22.08 3.27 2.23
N PRO A 165 22.88 3.95 3.07
CA PRO A 165 23.70 3.26 4.04
C PRO A 165 22.80 2.52 5.03
N CYS A 166 23.08 1.23 5.26
CA CYS A 166 22.44 0.49 6.32
C CYS A 166 22.98 1.02 7.66
N THR A 167 22.14 1.72 8.39
CA THR A 167 22.42 2.11 9.78
C THR A 167 21.80 1.06 10.68
N ALA A 168 22.49 -0.07 10.83
CA ALA A 168 22.13 -1.08 11.83
C ALA A 168 22.61 -0.63 13.21
#